data_479b0d0a5c33795002097276ba29ae18
#
_entry.id   479b0d0a5c33795002097276ba29ae18
#
_cell.length_a   1.000
_cell.length_b   1.000
_cell.length_c   1.000
_cell.angle_alpha   90.00
_cell.angle_beta   90.00
_cell.angle_gamma   90.00
#
_symmetry.space_group_name_H-M   'P 1'
#
loop_
_entity.id
_entity.type
_entity.pdbx_description
1 polymer ?
#
loop_
_entity_poly.entity_id
_entity_poly.type
_entity_poly.pdbx_seq_one_letter_code
_entity_poly.pdbx_strand_id
1 'polypeptide(L)'
;MIKSCATIALVPEITSGPWIYWHDLERSLAHASSLGFDAVELFTASAEVLDVSETQLLLEKYKLELAAVGTGAGKVIHGLTLTDPDPSIRKKAMEFIESMITIGAAFGAPAIIGSMQGNVVAGVERE
;
A
#
# COMPACT_ATOMS: atom_id res chain seq x y z
N MET A 1 3.32 -1.51 23.84
CA MET A 1 4.38 -2.36 23.25
C MET A 1 4.57 -1.95 21.80
N ILE A 2 5.79 -1.86 21.34
CA ILE A 2 6.08 -1.58 19.91
C ILE A 2 5.94 -2.89 19.14
N LYS A 3 5.17 -2.89 18.06
CA LYS A 3 5.02 -4.03 17.17
C LYS A 3 6.01 -3.92 16.00
N SER A 4 6.56 -5.04 15.58
CA SER A 4 7.42 -5.13 14.39
C SER A 4 6.58 -5.34 13.14
N CYS A 5 6.98 -4.71 12.03
CA CYS A 5 6.27 -4.79 10.76
C CYS A 5 7.24 -4.95 9.58
N ALA A 6 6.86 -5.77 8.60
CA ALA A 6 7.58 -5.91 7.34
C ALA A 6 6.66 -5.56 6.16
N THR A 7 7.20 -4.86 5.15
CA THR A 7 6.44 -4.51 3.95
C THR A 7 6.56 -5.60 2.89
N ILE A 8 5.43 -5.98 2.30
CA ILE A 8 5.33 -6.91 1.17
C ILE A 8 4.92 -6.12 -0.07
N ALA A 9 5.76 -6.15 -1.11
CA ALA A 9 5.48 -5.50 -2.38
C ALA A 9 4.76 -6.47 -3.35
N LEU A 10 3.51 -6.19 -3.65
CA LEU A 10 2.67 -6.97 -4.56
C LEU A 10 2.45 -6.23 -5.90
N VAL A 11 3.45 -5.50 -6.37
CA VAL A 11 3.41 -4.73 -7.62
C VAL A 11 4.39 -5.36 -8.61
N PRO A 12 3.91 -6.12 -9.61
CA PRO A 12 4.77 -6.87 -10.54
C PRO A 12 5.75 -6.01 -11.33
N GLU A 13 5.39 -4.75 -11.60
CA GLU A 13 6.20 -3.79 -12.35
C GLU A 13 7.39 -3.25 -11.57
N ILE A 14 7.38 -3.40 -10.23
CA ILE A 14 8.45 -2.95 -9.36
C ILE A 14 9.40 -4.12 -9.08
N THR A 15 10.64 -3.99 -9.53
CA THR A 15 11.66 -5.04 -9.43
C THR A 15 12.82 -4.68 -8.49
N SER A 16 12.80 -3.48 -7.91
CA SER A 16 13.81 -3.01 -6.97
C SER A 16 13.22 -2.00 -5.99
N GLY A 17 13.81 -1.89 -4.81
CA GLY A 17 13.36 -0.96 -3.77
C GLY A 17 13.72 -1.44 -2.37
N PRO A 18 13.25 -0.75 -1.33
CA PRO A 18 13.60 -1.04 0.06
C PRO A 18 12.83 -2.23 0.66
N TRP A 19 12.01 -2.92 -0.12
CA TRP A 19 11.22 -4.05 0.36
C TRP A 19 12.03 -5.34 0.43
N ILE A 20 11.68 -6.20 1.38
CA ILE A 20 12.35 -7.50 1.58
C ILE A 20 11.49 -8.68 1.08
N TYR A 21 10.19 -8.46 0.87
CA TYR A 21 9.25 -9.46 0.35
C TYR A 21 8.59 -8.99 -0.94
N TRP A 22 8.44 -9.90 -1.91
CA TRP A 22 8.01 -9.60 -3.26
C TRP A 22 7.03 -10.64 -3.80
N HIS A 23 5.98 -10.17 -4.47
CA HIS A 23 5.06 -10.86 -5.37
C HIS A 23 4.24 -12.03 -4.79
N ASP A 24 4.77 -12.85 -3.92
CA ASP A 24 4.09 -14.01 -3.33
C ASP A 24 3.62 -13.67 -1.92
N LEU A 25 2.32 -13.39 -1.77
CA LEU A 25 1.74 -12.98 -0.50
C LEU A 25 1.86 -14.10 0.55
N GLU A 26 1.41 -15.31 0.24
CA GLU A 26 1.38 -16.39 1.23
C GLU A 26 2.79 -16.76 1.71
N ARG A 27 3.73 -16.91 0.79
CA ARG A 27 5.13 -17.21 1.12
C ARG A 27 5.75 -16.10 1.97
N SER A 28 5.45 -14.84 1.65
CA SER A 28 5.95 -13.68 2.38
C SER A 28 5.40 -13.65 3.81
N LEU A 29 4.10 -13.91 3.98
CA LEU A 29 3.46 -14.00 5.30
C LEU A 29 4.03 -15.15 6.13
N ALA A 30 4.19 -16.33 5.52
CA ALA A 30 4.79 -17.49 6.20
C ALA A 30 6.18 -17.17 6.72
N HIS A 31 7.02 -16.52 5.90
CA HIS A 31 8.38 -16.16 6.29
C HIS A 31 8.41 -15.06 7.35
N ALA A 32 7.62 -14.00 7.20
CA ALA A 32 7.51 -12.93 8.20
C ALA A 32 7.08 -13.48 9.58
N SER A 33 6.08 -14.36 9.58
CA SER A 33 5.63 -15.05 10.79
C SER A 33 6.75 -15.90 11.42
N SER A 34 7.49 -16.65 10.61
CA SER A 34 8.60 -17.49 11.11
C SER A 34 9.73 -16.68 11.74
N LEU A 35 9.92 -15.44 11.33
CA LEU A 35 10.89 -14.51 11.90
C LEU A 35 10.36 -13.73 13.11
N GLY A 36 9.10 -13.92 13.49
CA GLY A 36 8.50 -13.29 14.65
C GLY A 36 8.02 -11.86 14.44
N PHE A 37 7.74 -11.44 13.21
CA PHE A 37 7.05 -10.18 12.96
C PHE A 37 5.62 -10.22 13.51
N ASP A 38 5.14 -9.09 14.00
CA ASP A 38 3.77 -8.94 14.53
C ASP A 38 2.77 -8.58 13.42
N ALA A 39 3.24 -7.87 12.40
CA ALA A 39 2.39 -7.32 11.36
C ALA A 39 3.10 -7.24 10.00
N VAL A 40 2.32 -7.00 8.96
CA VAL A 40 2.80 -6.66 7.63
C VAL A 40 2.12 -5.40 7.10
N GLU A 41 2.81 -4.69 6.22
CA GLU A 41 2.25 -3.66 5.36
C GLU A 41 2.17 -4.22 3.94
N LEU A 42 1.06 -3.99 3.25
CA LEU A 42 0.89 -4.40 1.86
C LEU A 42 1.03 -3.20 0.92
N PHE A 43 1.97 -3.30 0.00
CA PHE A 43 2.16 -2.35 -1.09
C PHE A 43 1.63 -2.97 -2.38
N THR A 44 0.48 -2.47 -2.88
CA THR A 44 -0.26 -3.06 -4.00
C THR A 44 -0.43 -2.08 -5.15
N ALA A 45 -0.63 -2.60 -6.36
CA ALA A 45 -0.88 -1.79 -7.55
C ALA A 45 -2.21 -1.04 -7.50
N SER A 46 -3.22 -1.64 -6.88
CA SER A 46 -4.54 -1.06 -6.65
C SER A 46 -5.29 -1.83 -5.55
N ALA A 47 -6.46 -1.34 -5.15
CA ALA A 47 -7.30 -2.00 -4.15
C ALA A 47 -7.83 -3.36 -4.63
N GLU A 48 -8.12 -3.50 -5.93
CA GLU A 48 -8.70 -4.69 -6.54
C GLU A 48 -7.75 -5.89 -6.56
N VAL A 49 -6.45 -5.67 -6.37
CA VAL A 49 -5.44 -6.74 -6.27
C VAL A 49 -5.65 -7.60 -5.03
N LEU A 50 -6.23 -7.04 -3.97
CA LEU A 50 -6.44 -7.75 -2.71
C LEU A 50 -7.82 -8.37 -2.64
N ASP A 51 -7.88 -9.70 -2.63
CA ASP A 51 -9.07 -10.40 -2.15
C ASP A 51 -9.12 -10.32 -0.62
N VAL A 52 -10.14 -9.64 -0.09
CA VAL A 52 -10.29 -9.40 1.35
C VAL A 52 -10.40 -10.71 2.12
N SER A 53 -11.25 -11.62 1.65
CA SER A 53 -11.53 -12.88 2.35
C SER A 53 -10.30 -13.78 2.37
N GLU A 54 -9.63 -13.93 1.24
CA GLU A 54 -8.40 -14.73 1.14
C GLU A 54 -7.28 -14.12 1.97
N THR A 55 -7.07 -12.81 1.87
CA THR A 55 -6.03 -12.11 2.64
C THR A 55 -6.28 -12.23 4.14
N GLN A 56 -7.53 -12.11 4.59
CA GLN A 56 -7.89 -12.28 6.00
C GLN A 56 -7.56 -13.67 6.52
N LEU A 57 -7.94 -14.72 5.77
CA LEU A 57 -7.63 -16.11 6.11
C LEU A 57 -6.12 -16.36 6.21
N LEU A 58 -5.33 -15.76 5.30
CA LEU A 58 -3.87 -15.87 5.33
C LEU A 58 -3.26 -15.15 6.54
N LEU A 59 -3.72 -13.95 6.86
CA LEU A 59 -3.27 -13.21 8.04
C LEU A 59 -3.57 -13.99 9.34
N GLU A 60 -4.78 -14.55 9.46
CA GLU A 60 -5.15 -15.39 10.60
C GLU A 60 -4.29 -16.67 10.69
N LYS A 61 -4.10 -17.35 9.54
CA LYS A 61 -3.27 -18.56 9.44
C LYS A 61 -1.85 -18.34 9.98
N TYR A 62 -1.25 -17.21 9.62
CA TYR A 62 0.12 -16.86 9.99
C TYR A 62 0.22 -15.98 11.24
N LYS A 63 -0.90 -15.67 11.89
CA LYS A 63 -0.98 -14.85 13.12
C LYS A 63 -0.32 -13.48 12.95
N LEU A 64 -0.54 -12.84 11.82
CA LEU A 64 -0.05 -11.50 11.50
C LEU A 64 -1.22 -10.52 11.42
N GLU A 65 -0.97 -9.28 11.81
CA GLU A 65 -1.90 -8.16 11.59
C GLU A 65 -1.54 -7.43 10.29
N LEU A 66 -2.54 -6.78 9.67
CA LEU A 66 -2.27 -5.80 8.63
C LEU A 66 -2.07 -4.43 9.27
N ALA A 67 -0.84 -3.92 9.21
CA ALA A 67 -0.50 -2.64 9.82
C ALA A 67 -0.95 -1.45 8.96
N ALA A 68 -0.85 -1.57 7.63
CA ALA A 68 -1.24 -0.53 6.69
C ALA A 68 -1.32 -1.06 5.25
N VAL A 69 -1.97 -0.30 4.37
CA VAL A 69 -1.87 -0.44 2.92
C VAL A 69 -1.14 0.77 2.33
N GLY A 70 -0.13 0.51 1.49
CA GLY A 70 0.66 1.56 0.85
C GLY A 70 0.04 2.01 -0.47
N THR A 71 -0.13 3.32 -0.69
CA THR A 71 -0.73 3.88 -1.90
C THR A 71 0.28 4.29 -2.97
N GLY A 72 1.57 4.14 -2.72
CA GLY A 72 2.65 4.68 -3.58
C GLY A 72 2.60 4.22 -5.03
N ALA A 73 1.99 3.07 -5.33
CA ALA A 73 1.77 2.58 -6.69
C ALA A 73 0.91 3.54 -7.52
N GLY A 74 0.00 4.28 -6.91
CA GLY A 74 -0.78 5.32 -7.58
C GLY A 74 0.10 6.33 -8.31
N LYS A 75 1.23 6.72 -7.70
CA LYS A 75 2.23 7.57 -8.35
C LYS A 75 3.11 6.80 -9.32
N VAL A 76 3.73 5.71 -8.87
CA VAL A 76 4.79 5.01 -9.60
C VAL A 76 4.25 4.34 -10.86
N ILE A 77 3.06 3.74 -10.79
CA ILE A 77 2.45 2.99 -11.89
C ILE A 77 1.46 3.85 -12.69
N HIS A 78 0.66 4.67 -11.98
CA HIS A 78 -0.46 5.40 -12.60
C HIS A 78 -0.18 6.89 -12.78
N GLY A 79 0.96 7.41 -12.33
CA GLY A 79 1.32 8.83 -12.46
C GLY A 79 0.44 9.78 -11.66
N LEU A 80 -0.25 9.31 -10.62
CA LEU A 80 -1.22 10.06 -9.84
C LEU A 80 -0.56 10.77 -8.66
N THR A 81 -0.82 12.08 -8.52
CA THR A 81 -0.44 12.85 -7.32
C THR A 81 -1.52 13.85 -6.94
N LEU A 82 -1.59 14.17 -5.65
CA LEU A 82 -2.54 15.16 -5.11
C LEU A 82 -2.18 16.60 -5.46
N THR A 83 -0.95 16.84 -5.91
CA THR A 83 -0.43 18.16 -6.26
C THR A 83 -0.19 18.34 -7.77
N ASP A 84 -0.74 17.44 -8.59
CA ASP A 84 -0.62 17.56 -10.05
C ASP A 84 -1.26 18.86 -10.54
N PRO A 85 -0.65 19.58 -11.50
CA PRO A 85 -1.26 20.76 -12.11
C PRO A 85 -2.62 20.49 -12.78
N ASP A 86 -2.80 19.28 -13.34
CA ASP A 86 -4.07 18.87 -13.96
C ASP A 86 -5.11 18.45 -12.89
N PRO A 87 -6.25 19.17 -12.80
CA PRO A 87 -7.32 18.82 -11.88
C PRO A 87 -7.88 17.42 -12.07
N SER A 88 -7.85 16.89 -13.30
CA SER A 88 -8.34 15.55 -13.59
C SER A 88 -7.45 14.47 -13.00
N ILE A 89 -6.14 14.68 -12.97
CA ILE A 89 -5.17 13.79 -12.32
C ILE A 89 -5.33 13.85 -10.80
N ARG A 90 -5.48 15.06 -10.22
CA ARG A 90 -5.77 15.19 -8.78
C ARG A 90 -7.04 14.45 -8.36
N LYS A 91 -8.10 14.55 -9.18
CA LYS A 91 -9.35 13.82 -8.92
C LYS A 91 -9.13 12.31 -8.92
N LYS A 92 -8.45 11.77 -9.93
CA LYS A 92 -8.10 10.35 -10.00
C LYS A 92 -7.21 9.91 -8.82
N ALA A 93 -6.29 10.78 -8.38
CA ALA A 93 -5.46 10.51 -7.21
C ALA A 93 -6.30 10.38 -5.94
N MET A 94 -7.29 11.24 -5.74
CA MET A 94 -8.24 11.14 -4.61
C MET A 94 -9.05 9.85 -4.69
N GLU A 95 -9.63 9.53 -5.84
CA GLU A 95 -10.41 8.30 -6.06
C GLU A 95 -9.58 7.04 -5.78
N PHE A 96 -8.31 7.02 -6.21
CA PHE A 96 -7.37 5.94 -5.90
C PHE A 96 -7.12 5.81 -4.40
N ILE A 97 -6.85 6.91 -3.71
CA ILE A 97 -6.62 6.91 -2.26
C ILE A 97 -7.88 6.46 -1.51
N GLU A 98 -9.07 6.93 -1.91
CA GLU A 98 -10.34 6.50 -1.33
C GLU A 98 -10.56 4.98 -1.47
N SER A 99 -10.22 4.40 -2.63
CA SER A 99 -10.30 2.95 -2.81
C SER A 99 -9.34 2.20 -1.88
N MET A 100 -8.13 2.73 -1.67
CA MET A 100 -7.14 2.15 -0.77
C MET A 100 -7.54 2.30 0.71
N ILE A 101 -8.19 3.40 1.09
CA ILE A 101 -8.77 3.57 2.43
C ILE A 101 -9.89 2.54 2.65
N THR A 102 -10.75 2.34 1.66
CA THR A 102 -11.85 1.38 1.73
C THR A 102 -11.35 -0.05 1.93
N ILE A 103 -10.34 -0.46 1.14
CA ILE A 103 -9.76 -1.80 1.29
C ILE A 103 -9.02 -1.95 2.63
N GLY A 104 -8.27 -0.94 3.06
CA GLY A 104 -7.59 -0.93 4.36
C GLY A 104 -8.60 -1.05 5.52
N ALA A 105 -9.72 -0.35 5.44
CA ALA A 105 -10.78 -0.38 6.45
C ALA A 105 -11.37 -1.79 6.66
N ALA A 106 -11.42 -2.63 5.62
CA ALA A 106 -11.86 -4.02 5.74
C ALA A 106 -11.00 -4.85 6.70
N PHE A 107 -9.74 -4.43 6.91
CA PHE A 107 -8.79 -5.05 7.84
C PHE A 107 -8.57 -4.23 9.12
N GLY A 108 -9.25 -3.08 9.27
CA GLY A 108 -8.96 -2.13 10.34
C GLY A 108 -7.62 -1.41 10.19
N ALA A 109 -7.04 -1.38 8.99
CA ALA A 109 -5.73 -0.83 8.69
C ALA A 109 -5.82 0.53 7.97
N PRO A 110 -4.97 1.52 8.28
CA PRO A 110 -4.91 2.79 7.57
C PRO A 110 -4.29 2.63 6.18
N ALA A 111 -4.59 3.58 5.28
CA ALA A 111 -3.85 3.78 4.04
C ALA A 111 -2.72 4.81 4.24
N ILE A 112 -1.54 4.53 3.70
CA ILE A 112 -0.40 5.44 3.73
C ILE A 112 -0.36 6.23 2.43
N ILE A 113 -0.48 7.56 2.48
CA ILE A 113 -0.48 8.40 1.27
C ILE A 113 0.91 8.41 0.61
N GLY A 114 1.97 8.52 1.38
CA GLY A 114 3.34 8.40 0.91
C GLY A 114 3.66 9.34 -0.27
N SER A 115 4.21 8.79 -1.33
CA SER A 115 4.64 9.56 -2.51
C SER A 115 3.50 10.18 -3.32
N MET A 116 2.25 9.76 -3.12
CA MET A 116 1.08 10.35 -3.78
C MET A 116 0.76 11.77 -3.30
N GLN A 117 1.31 12.20 -2.17
CA GLN A 117 1.23 13.61 -1.78
C GLN A 117 1.78 14.54 -2.87
N GLY A 118 2.73 14.06 -3.69
CA GLY A 118 3.35 14.79 -4.78
C GLY A 118 4.44 15.75 -4.31
N ASN A 119 4.87 16.60 -5.24
CA ASN A 119 5.90 17.61 -5.02
C ASN A 119 5.35 19.00 -5.38
N VAL A 120 6.00 20.05 -4.87
CA VAL A 120 5.75 21.40 -5.35
C VAL A 120 6.21 21.50 -6.79
N VAL A 121 5.30 21.90 -7.68
CA VAL A 121 5.61 22.13 -9.10
C VAL A 121 5.89 23.62 -9.28
N ALA A 122 6.93 23.96 -10.06
CA ALA A 122 7.28 25.35 -10.34
C ALA A 122 6.08 26.07 -10.99
N GLY A 123 5.73 27.25 -10.48
CA GLY A 123 4.59 28.06 -10.97
C GLY A 123 3.23 27.72 -10.34
N VAL A 124 3.16 26.76 -9.43
CA VAL A 124 1.96 26.50 -8.63
C VAL A 124 2.17 27.10 -7.24
N GLU A 125 1.41 28.13 -6.91
CA GLU A 125 1.43 28.73 -5.59
C GLU A 125 0.77 27.79 -4.56
N ARG A 126 1.28 27.81 -3.34
CA ARG A 126 0.62 27.15 -2.22
C ARG A 126 -0.57 28.02 -1.80
N GLU A 127 -1.78 27.52 -1.96
CA GLU A 127 -2.97 28.05 -1.32
C GLU A 127 -3.03 27.65 0.17
#